data_76098918338db8f8a5dd8374794176ea
#
_entry.id   76098918338db8f8a5dd8374794176ea
#
_cell.length_a   1.000
_cell.length_b   1.000
_cell.length_c   1.000
_cell.angle_alpha   90.00
_cell.angle_beta   90.00
_cell.angle_gamma   90.00
#
_symmetry.space_group_name_H-M   'P 1'
#
loop_
_entity.id
_entity.type
_entity.pdbx_description
1 polymer ?
#
loop_
_entity_poly.entity_id
_entity_poly.type
_entity_poly.pdbx_seq_one_letter_code
_entity_poly.pdbx_strand_id
1 'polypeptide(L)'
;MTKKLIELSDVSICIKKRCILENFSVSFSDETGVIGLVGLNGAGKTSFIKSLFGCYSITSGKILRFTDEIAYCPDVPDFPTDMTTLEVLEYSRMLSNKKRKKLEFYKNILQLVGLSKYINREISYFSRGMKQRLGIASVLVLEPQIIFFDEPTSALDPKGREEIIEILRNLGKTKLVIFSSHILNDVEKIANRIIVIHKGKKIFDDNILNLLIHNDPKILVTLNRESSLNKLKERLVDKKCFCLQDNNTLQFSGLELYDFLSLLNKDICSGIVSIERDQISLEQSFANLIERNEYPNVSYRD
;
A
#
# COMPACT_ATOMS: atom_id res chain seq x y z
N MET A 1 -12.06 7.15 22.12
CA MET A 1 -12.43 5.90 21.41
C MET A 1 -12.64 6.25 19.95
N THR A 2 -11.91 5.63 19.05
CA THR A 2 -12.08 5.81 17.60
C THR A 2 -13.42 5.22 17.17
N LYS A 3 -14.16 5.98 16.36
CA LYS A 3 -15.49 5.56 15.86
C LYS A 3 -15.29 4.65 14.65
N LYS A 4 -15.86 3.46 14.67
CA LYS A 4 -15.88 2.60 13.48
C LYS A 4 -16.70 3.24 12.38
N LEU A 5 -16.21 3.19 11.15
CA LEU A 5 -16.89 3.68 9.95
C LEU A 5 -17.37 2.55 9.05
N ILE A 6 -16.57 1.50 8.91
CA ILE A 6 -16.93 0.29 8.16
C ILE A 6 -16.35 -0.92 8.89
N GLU A 7 -17.11 -2.01 8.95
CA GLU A 7 -16.68 -3.29 9.51
C GLU A 7 -17.15 -4.44 8.63
N LEU A 8 -16.22 -5.31 8.26
CA LEU A 8 -16.48 -6.58 7.61
C LEU A 8 -16.17 -7.69 8.59
N SER A 9 -17.07 -8.64 8.71
CA SER A 9 -16.91 -9.84 9.57
C SER A 9 -17.15 -11.08 8.72
N ASP A 10 -16.09 -11.86 8.50
CA ASP A 10 -16.06 -13.15 7.81
C ASP A 10 -16.75 -13.13 6.44
N VAL A 11 -16.56 -12.04 5.70
CA VAL A 11 -17.19 -11.82 4.40
C VAL A 11 -16.61 -12.73 3.36
N SER A 12 -17.48 -13.51 2.70
CA SER A 12 -17.11 -14.26 1.51
C SER A 12 -17.96 -13.81 0.32
N ILE A 13 -17.34 -13.76 -0.86
CA ILE A 13 -17.97 -13.41 -2.12
C ILE A 13 -17.59 -14.49 -3.13
N CYS A 14 -18.58 -15.28 -3.54
CA CYS A 14 -18.37 -16.33 -4.53
C CYS A 14 -19.26 -16.08 -5.75
N ILE A 15 -18.68 -16.11 -6.94
CA ILE A 15 -19.38 -16.03 -8.22
C ILE A 15 -19.33 -17.39 -8.87
N LYS A 16 -20.51 -18.03 -9.03
CA LYS A 16 -20.65 -19.42 -9.45
C LYS A 16 -19.84 -20.34 -8.50
N LYS A 17 -18.81 -21.02 -9.01
CA LYS A 17 -17.95 -21.96 -8.24
C LYS A 17 -16.62 -21.33 -7.77
N ARG A 18 -16.39 -20.06 -8.04
CA ARG A 18 -15.13 -19.37 -7.68
C ARG A 18 -15.38 -18.34 -6.60
N CYS A 19 -14.72 -18.49 -5.45
CA CYS A 19 -14.70 -17.46 -4.42
C CYS A 19 -13.63 -16.42 -4.78
N ILE A 20 -14.05 -15.15 -4.78
CA ILE A 20 -13.22 -13.98 -5.05
C ILE A 20 -12.67 -13.43 -3.74
N LEU A 21 -13.48 -13.47 -2.67
CA LEU A 21 -13.07 -13.20 -1.29
C LEU A 21 -13.52 -14.35 -0.41
N GLU A 22 -12.71 -14.70 0.58
CA GLU A 22 -12.99 -15.82 1.49
C GLU A 22 -12.64 -15.41 2.93
N ASN A 23 -13.67 -15.45 3.81
CA ASN A 23 -13.56 -15.16 5.25
C ASN A 23 -12.81 -13.85 5.55
N PHE A 24 -13.18 -12.79 4.84
CA PHE A 24 -12.47 -11.51 4.89
C PHE A 24 -13.02 -10.64 6.03
N SER A 25 -12.20 -10.39 7.05
CA SER A 25 -12.56 -9.53 8.19
C SER A 25 -11.61 -8.35 8.28
N VAL A 26 -12.14 -7.12 8.31
CA VAL A 26 -11.38 -5.87 8.43
C VAL A 26 -12.28 -4.77 9.00
N SER A 27 -11.69 -3.80 9.70
CA SER A 27 -12.39 -2.60 10.15
C SER A 27 -11.64 -1.34 9.79
N PHE A 28 -12.41 -0.29 9.49
CA PHE A 28 -11.94 1.06 9.24
C PHE A 28 -12.61 2.00 10.25
N SER A 29 -11.81 2.85 10.87
CA SER A 29 -12.25 3.85 11.86
C SER A 29 -12.10 5.27 11.33
N ASP A 30 -12.54 6.26 12.11
CA ASP A 30 -12.46 7.68 11.77
C ASP A 30 -11.03 8.28 11.94
N GLU A 31 -10.03 7.42 12.02
CA GLU A 31 -8.63 7.82 12.00
C GLU A 31 -8.23 8.30 10.61
N THR A 32 -7.53 9.42 10.57
CA THR A 32 -6.92 9.90 9.32
C THR A 32 -5.67 9.09 9.02
N GLY A 33 -5.33 8.96 7.75
CA GLY A 33 -4.14 8.24 7.32
C GLY A 33 -4.30 7.60 5.96
N VAL A 34 -3.27 6.87 5.56
CA VAL A 34 -3.24 6.15 4.30
C VAL A 34 -3.06 4.66 4.56
N ILE A 35 -3.95 3.86 4.01
CA ILE A 35 -3.89 2.40 4.06
C ILE A 35 -3.60 1.86 2.65
N GLY A 36 -2.53 1.08 2.52
CA GLY A 36 -2.22 0.35 1.30
C GLY A 36 -2.95 -0.99 1.24
N LEU A 37 -3.74 -1.21 0.21
CA LEU A 37 -4.37 -2.49 -0.10
C LEU A 37 -3.56 -3.21 -1.17
N VAL A 38 -2.75 -4.18 -0.76
CA VAL A 38 -1.71 -4.79 -1.58
C VAL A 38 -2.05 -6.23 -1.96
N GLY A 39 -1.64 -6.62 -3.15
CA GLY A 39 -1.79 -7.99 -3.64
C GLY A 39 -1.49 -8.08 -5.13
N LEU A 40 -1.16 -9.26 -5.59
CA LEU A 40 -0.93 -9.53 -7.01
C LEU A 40 -2.18 -9.25 -7.85
N ASN A 41 -2.01 -9.16 -9.17
CA ASN A 41 -3.14 -9.03 -10.08
C ASN A 41 -4.08 -10.23 -9.93
N GLY A 42 -5.38 -9.95 -9.83
CA GLY A 42 -6.39 -10.99 -9.58
C GLY A 42 -6.49 -11.46 -8.12
N ALA A 43 -5.76 -10.88 -7.16
CA ALA A 43 -5.83 -11.25 -5.75
C ALA A 43 -7.19 -10.95 -5.08
N GLY A 44 -8.02 -10.06 -5.66
CA GLY A 44 -9.32 -9.68 -5.12
C GLY A 44 -9.44 -8.23 -4.66
N LYS A 45 -8.42 -7.37 -4.83
CA LYS A 45 -8.39 -5.96 -4.38
C LYS A 45 -9.61 -5.16 -4.88
N THR A 46 -9.80 -5.07 -6.19
CA THR A 46 -10.94 -4.39 -6.81
C THR A 46 -12.27 -4.97 -6.37
N SER A 47 -12.36 -6.30 -6.25
CA SER A 47 -13.58 -6.98 -5.81
C SER A 47 -13.91 -6.66 -4.35
N PHE A 48 -12.88 -6.60 -3.49
CA PHE A 48 -13.03 -6.14 -2.11
C PHE A 48 -13.59 -4.72 -2.07
N ILE A 49 -12.97 -3.77 -2.77
CA ILE A 49 -13.44 -2.38 -2.79
C ILE A 49 -14.90 -2.33 -3.30
N LYS A 50 -15.19 -2.93 -4.46
CA LYS A 50 -16.52 -2.92 -5.05
C LYS A 50 -17.60 -3.58 -4.17
N SER A 51 -17.22 -4.55 -3.33
CA SER A 51 -18.15 -5.17 -2.38
C SER A 51 -18.65 -4.18 -1.32
N LEU A 52 -17.80 -3.25 -0.91
CA LEU A 52 -18.16 -2.18 0.02
C LEU A 52 -19.21 -1.23 -0.55
N PHE A 53 -19.30 -1.14 -1.87
CA PHE A 53 -20.29 -0.31 -2.59
C PHE A 53 -21.50 -1.11 -3.08
N GLY A 54 -21.63 -2.38 -2.66
CA GLY A 54 -22.77 -3.21 -3.00
C GLY A 54 -22.78 -3.73 -4.43
N CYS A 55 -21.65 -3.65 -5.16
CA CYS A 55 -21.54 -4.16 -6.53
C CYS A 55 -21.53 -5.70 -6.60
N TYR A 56 -21.30 -6.37 -5.47
CA TYR A 56 -21.34 -7.82 -5.34
C TYR A 56 -22.23 -8.22 -4.18
N SER A 57 -23.03 -9.27 -4.38
CA SER A 57 -23.74 -9.92 -3.28
C SER A 57 -22.79 -10.74 -2.43
N ILE A 58 -22.82 -10.53 -1.13
CA ILE A 58 -22.04 -11.35 -0.19
C ILE A 58 -22.67 -12.75 -0.09
N THR A 59 -21.83 -13.79 -0.07
CA THR A 59 -22.26 -15.19 0.07
C THR A 59 -22.39 -15.55 1.54
N SER A 60 -21.51 -15.05 2.39
CA SER A 60 -21.55 -15.21 3.85
C SER A 60 -20.91 -14.00 4.55
N GLY A 61 -21.08 -13.92 5.86
CA GLY A 61 -20.57 -12.84 6.68
C GLY A 61 -21.46 -11.60 6.71
N LYS A 62 -20.91 -10.48 7.17
CA LYS A 62 -21.64 -9.20 7.29
C LYS A 62 -20.73 -8.02 6.93
N ILE A 63 -21.32 -7.03 6.27
CA ILE A 63 -20.73 -5.70 6.06
C ILE A 63 -21.59 -4.69 6.79
N LEU A 64 -21.01 -4.03 7.80
CA LEU A 64 -21.67 -2.95 8.53
C LEU A 64 -21.06 -1.63 8.10
N ARG A 65 -21.89 -0.70 7.64
CA ARG A 65 -21.52 0.67 7.32
C ARG A 65 -22.16 1.60 8.33
N PHE A 66 -21.35 2.39 9.00
CA PHE A 66 -21.76 3.37 10.01
C PHE A 66 -21.72 4.80 9.46
N THR A 67 -21.33 4.96 8.18
CA THR A 67 -21.33 6.22 7.46
C THR A 67 -21.68 6.01 5.99
N ASP A 68 -22.35 6.99 5.38
CA ASP A 68 -22.60 7.07 3.94
C ASP A 68 -21.57 7.98 3.23
N GLU A 69 -20.68 8.59 4.01
CA GLU A 69 -19.64 9.48 3.47
C GLU A 69 -18.41 8.70 2.99
N ILE A 70 -18.67 7.74 2.11
CA ILE A 70 -17.65 6.91 1.44
C ILE A 70 -17.64 7.24 -0.06
N ALA A 71 -16.45 7.23 -0.67
CA ALA A 71 -16.32 7.45 -2.10
C ALA A 71 -15.34 6.45 -2.73
N TYR A 72 -15.53 6.15 -4.00
CA TYR A 72 -14.73 5.23 -4.78
C TYR A 72 -14.27 5.88 -6.08
N CYS A 73 -12.96 5.87 -6.31
CA CYS A 73 -12.34 6.25 -7.56
C CYS A 73 -11.81 5.00 -8.25
N PRO A 74 -12.31 4.63 -9.43
CA PRO A 74 -11.85 3.46 -10.17
C PRO A 74 -10.44 3.69 -10.75
N ASP A 75 -9.78 2.59 -11.15
CA ASP A 75 -8.50 2.58 -11.86
C ASP A 75 -8.52 3.47 -13.13
N VAL A 76 -9.60 3.35 -13.91
CA VAL A 76 -9.81 4.17 -15.11
C VAL A 76 -11.09 4.98 -14.93
N PRO A 77 -10.98 6.24 -14.43
CA PRO A 77 -12.13 7.13 -14.40
C PRO A 77 -12.61 7.45 -15.81
N ASP A 78 -13.89 7.23 -16.05
CA ASP A 78 -14.51 7.53 -17.36
C ASP A 78 -15.56 8.63 -17.18
N PHE A 79 -15.53 9.60 -18.10
CA PHE A 79 -16.38 10.78 -18.08
C PHE A 79 -16.86 11.09 -19.50
N PRO A 80 -18.07 11.66 -19.67
CA PRO A 80 -18.52 12.16 -20.94
C PRO A 80 -17.52 13.16 -21.52
N THR A 81 -17.09 12.93 -22.76
CA THR A 81 -15.97 13.66 -23.37
C THR A 81 -16.33 15.09 -23.78
N ASP A 82 -17.62 15.38 -23.94
CA ASP A 82 -18.21 16.67 -24.28
C ASP A 82 -18.44 17.57 -23.07
N MET A 83 -18.33 17.04 -21.86
CA MET A 83 -18.42 17.83 -20.64
C MET A 83 -17.11 18.57 -20.34
N THR A 84 -17.24 19.74 -19.73
CA THR A 84 -16.12 20.48 -19.13
C THR A 84 -15.78 19.89 -17.76
N THR A 85 -14.58 20.21 -17.26
CA THR A 85 -14.14 19.82 -15.91
C THR A 85 -15.15 20.23 -14.82
N LEU A 86 -15.67 21.46 -14.87
CA LEU A 86 -16.64 21.94 -13.90
C LEU A 86 -17.95 21.15 -13.96
N GLU A 87 -18.46 20.92 -15.17
CA GLU A 87 -19.71 20.16 -15.37
C GLU A 87 -19.59 18.73 -14.82
N VAL A 88 -18.45 18.06 -15.00
CA VAL A 88 -18.20 16.73 -14.43
C VAL A 88 -18.28 16.77 -12.91
N LEU A 89 -17.68 17.78 -12.26
CA LEU A 89 -17.72 17.89 -10.80
C LEU A 89 -19.12 18.21 -10.27
N GLU A 90 -19.86 19.07 -10.96
CA GLU A 90 -21.25 19.39 -10.61
C GLU A 90 -22.16 18.18 -10.80
N TYR A 91 -21.96 17.45 -11.90
CA TYR A 91 -22.70 16.21 -12.20
C TYR A 91 -22.43 15.11 -11.17
N SER A 92 -21.18 14.96 -10.73
CA SER A 92 -20.82 14.01 -9.67
C SER A 92 -21.58 14.28 -8.38
N ARG A 93 -21.72 15.55 -7.98
CA ARG A 93 -22.54 15.94 -6.82
C ARG A 93 -24.01 15.66 -7.02
N MET A 94 -24.54 15.98 -8.20
CA MET A 94 -25.95 15.76 -8.54
C MET A 94 -26.31 14.27 -8.48
N LEU A 95 -25.51 13.39 -9.07
CA LEU A 95 -25.72 11.93 -9.02
C LEU A 95 -25.70 11.38 -7.58
N SER A 96 -24.96 12.04 -6.69
CA SER A 96 -24.88 11.67 -5.26
C SER A 96 -25.92 12.39 -4.39
N ASN A 97 -26.97 12.98 -4.99
CA ASN A 97 -28.00 13.76 -4.30
C ASN A 97 -27.45 14.91 -3.41
N LYS A 98 -26.26 15.42 -3.75
CA LYS A 98 -25.61 16.53 -3.02
C LYS A 98 -25.88 17.85 -3.73
N LYS A 99 -26.23 18.90 -2.95
CA LYS A 99 -26.49 20.22 -3.49
C LYS A 99 -25.26 20.81 -4.18
N ARG A 100 -25.50 21.59 -5.25
CA ARG A 100 -24.45 22.39 -5.92
C ARG A 100 -23.78 23.33 -4.92
N LYS A 101 -22.50 23.53 -5.07
CA LYS A 101 -21.69 24.45 -4.26
C LYS A 101 -21.36 25.73 -5.06
N LYS A 102 -20.82 26.74 -4.38
CA LYS A 102 -20.27 27.92 -5.04
C LYS A 102 -19.03 27.55 -5.88
N LEU A 103 -18.77 28.31 -6.94
CA LEU A 103 -17.64 28.08 -7.85
C LEU A 103 -16.30 27.95 -7.12
N GLU A 104 -16.10 28.70 -6.06
CA GLU A 104 -14.89 28.70 -5.24
C GLU A 104 -14.58 27.30 -4.65
N PHE A 105 -15.60 26.56 -4.22
CA PHE A 105 -15.44 25.20 -3.73
C PHE A 105 -14.81 24.27 -4.78
N TYR A 106 -15.28 24.35 -6.02
CA TYR A 106 -14.75 23.54 -7.12
C TYR A 106 -13.32 23.95 -7.50
N LYS A 107 -13.03 25.26 -7.51
CA LYS A 107 -11.69 25.79 -7.74
C LYS A 107 -10.69 25.28 -6.73
N ASN A 108 -11.05 25.26 -5.44
CA ASN A 108 -10.19 24.76 -4.37
C ASN A 108 -9.87 23.27 -4.56
N ILE A 109 -10.86 22.46 -4.94
CA ILE A 109 -10.64 21.03 -5.22
C ILE A 109 -9.76 20.84 -6.46
N LEU A 110 -10.01 21.60 -7.53
CA LEU A 110 -9.18 21.55 -8.74
C LEU A 110 -7.73 22.00 -8.46
N GLN A 111 -7.53 22.90 -7.50
CA GLN A 111 -6.20 23.29 -7.06
C GLN A 111 -5.46 22.14 -6.40
N LEU A 112 -6.13 21.38 -5.52
CA LEU A 112 -5.54 20.21 -4.84
C LEU A 112 -5.04 19.15 -5.83
N VAL A 113 -5.72 18.99 -6.96
CA VAL A 113 -5.35 17.99 -7.98
C VAL A 113 -4.58 18.58 -9.18
N GLY A 114 -4.20 19.87 -9.12
CA GLY A 114 -3.42 20.53 -10.16
C GLY A 114 -4.17 20.79 -11.49
N LEU A 115 -5.51 20.88 -11.45
CA LEU A 115 -6.36 21.11 -12.63
C LEU A 115 -7.02 22.48 -12.68
N SER A 116 -6.63 23.45 -11.84
CA SER A 116 -7.26 24.80 -11.75
C SER A 116 -7.38 25.52 -13.09
N LYS A 117 -6.35 25.40 -13.95
CA LYS A 117 -6.30 26.06 -15.28
C LYS A 117 -7.27 25.46 -16.29
N TYR A 118 -7.83 24.28 -15.99
CA TYR A 118 -8.62 23.49 -16.92
C TYR A 118 -10.11 23.42 -16.56
N ILE A 119 -10.58 24.29 -15.65
CA ILE A 119 -11.94 24.27 -15.13
C ILE A 119 -13.04 24.31 -16.21
N ASN A 120 -12.83 25.05 -17.29
CA ASN A 120 -13.75 25.16 -18.43
C ASN A 120 -13.31 24.34 -19.64
N ARG A 121 -12.30 23.46 -19.49
CA ARG A 121 -11.79 22.65 -20.60
C ARG A 121 -12.58 21.35 -20.70
N GLU A 122 -12.95 20.98 -21.91
CA GLU A 122 -13.59 19.69 -22.22
C GLU A 122 -12.67 18.51 -21.95
N ILE A 123 -13.26 17.41 -21.50
CA ILE A 123 -12.56 16.17 -21.14
C ILE A 123 -11.96 15.47 -22.36
N SER A 124 -12.51 15.72 -23.55
CA SER A 124 -11.95 15.23 -24.82
C SER A 124 -10.45 15.55 -25.00
N TYR A 125 -10.00 16.67 -24.42
CA TYR A 125 -8.59 17.13 -24.51
C TYR A 125 -7.73 16.66 -23.32
N PHE A 126 -8.24 15.80 -22.43
CA PHE A 126 -7.49 15.39 -21.25
C PHE A 126 -6.57 14.22 -21.55
N SER A 127 -5.31 14.32 -21.11
CA SER A 127 -4.42 13.18 -21.02
C SER A 127 -4.92 12.16 -19.97
N ARG A 128 -4.40 10.95 -20.00
CA ARG A 128 -4.72 9.91 -19.00
C ARG A 128 -4.48 10.40 -17.56
N GLY A 129 -3.34 11.03 -17.30
CA GLY A 129 -3.03 11.59 -15.98
C GLY A 129 -3.99 12.72 -15.58
N MET A 130 -4.43 13.55 -16.50
CA MET A 130 -5.46 14.56 -16.21
C MET A 130 -6.81 13.92 -15.91
N LYS A 131 -7.22 12.86 -16.61
CA LYS A 131 -8.44 12.11 -16.30
C LYS A 131 -8.37 11.45 -14.91
N GLN A 132 -7.19 10.90 -14.56
CA GLN A 132 -6.98 10.33 -13.21
C GLN A 132 -7.13 11.38 -12.12
N ARG A 133 -6.53 12.55 -12.28
CA ARG A 133 -6.67 13.68 -11.34
C ARG A 133 -8.11 14.20 -11.28
N LEU A 134 -8.82 14.21 -12.40
CA LEU A 134 -10.25 14.53 -12.42
C LEU A 134 -11.07 13.48 -11.67
N GLY A 135 -10.73 12.19 -11.79
CA GLY A 135 -11.31 11.12 -11.01
C GLY A 135 -11.16 11.35 -9.49
N ILE A 136 -9.98 11.76 -9.06
CA ILE A 136 -9.75 12.16 -7.66
C ILE A 136 -10.62 13.36 -7.29
N ALA A 137 -10.67 14.40 -8.14
CA ALA A 137 -11.49 15.58 -7.89
C ALA A 137 -12.99 15.24 -7.81
N SER A 138 -13.48 14.34 -8.66
CA SER A 138 -14.89 13.93 -8.72
C SER A 138 -15.37 13.21 -7.45
N VAL A 139 -14.47 12.52 -6.75
CA VAL A 139 -14.80 11.93 -5.44
C VAL A 139 -14.63 12.93 -4.30
N LEU A 140 -13.67 13.86 -4.40
CA LEU A 140 -13.46 14.90 -3.37
C LEU A 140 -14.62 15.89 -3.28
N VAL A 141 -15.28 16.22 -4.39
CA VAL A 141 -16.47 17.07 -4.38
C VAL A 141 -17.62 16.48 -3.59
N LEU A 142 -17.61 15.18 -3.29
CA LEU A 142 -18.59 14.50 -2.46
C LEU A 142 -18.35 14.68 -0.96
N GLU A 143 -17.24 15.31 -0.57
CA GLU A 143 -16.86 15.56 0.84
C GLU A 143 -16.86 14.26 1.68
N PRO A 144 -16.19 13.17 1.21
CA PRO A 144 -16.22 11.89 1.93
C PRO A 144 -15.32 11.89 3.17
N GLN A 145 -15.64 11.01 4.13
CA GLN A 145 -14.75 10.68 5.26
C GLN A 145 -13.72 9.61 4.86
N ILE A 146 -14.15 8.63 4.04
CA ILE A 146 -13.29 7.56 3.55
C ILE A 146 -13.29 7.58 2.03
N ILE A 147 -12.08 7.42 1.45
CA ILE A 147 -11.93 7.34 0.00
C ILE A 147 -11.17 6.06 -0.36
N PHE A 148 -11.76 5.29 -1.27
CA PHE A 148 -11.13 4.13 -1.87
C PHE A 148 -10.66 4.48 -3.28
N PHE A 149 -9.37 4.31 -3.54
CA PHE A 149 -8.76 4.46 -4.85
C PHE A 149 -8.31 3.09 -5.37
N ASP A 150 -8.76 2.71 -6.55
CA ASP A 150 -8.36 1.45 -7.17
C ASP A 150 -7.24 1.71 -8.17
N GLU A 151 -6.04 1.21 -7.87
CA GLU A 151 -4.81 1.33 -8.70
C GLU A 151 -4.57 2.77 -9.22
N PRO A 152 -4.59 3.82 -8.40
CA PRO A 152 -4.62 5.22 -8.84
C PRO A 152 -3.37 5.67 -9.59
N THR A 153 -2.27 4.93 -9.49
CA THR A 153 -0.98 5.22 -10.13
C THR A 153 -0.71 4.34 -11.35
N SER A 154 -1.62 3.38 -11.64
CA SER A 154 -1.43 2.45 -12.75
C SER A 154 -1.33 3.19 -14.08
N ALA A 155 -0.42 2.72 -14.95
CA ALA A 155 -0.22 3.23 -16.30
C ALA A 155 0.00 4.76 -16.43
N LEU A 156 0.54 5.39 -15.38
CA LEU A 156 1.08 6.73 -15.40
C LEU A 156 2.61 6.69 -15.59
N ASP A 157 3.15 7.74 -16.20
CA ASP A 157 4.58 7.97 -16.23
C ASP A 157 5.13 8.24 -14.81
N PRO A 158 6.43 8.13 -14.57
CA PRO A 158 7.00 8.30 -13.23
C PRO A 158 6.63 9.63 -12.56
N LYS A 159 6.59 10.73 -13.34
CA LYS A 159 6.22 12.05 -12.81
C LYS A 159 4.74 12.11 -12.42
N GLY A 160 3.84 11.64 -13.28
CA GLY A 160 2.41 11.59 -12.99
C GLY A 160 2.10 10.72 -11.77
N ARG A 161 2.84 9.62 -11.60
CA ARG A 161 2.75 8.74 -10.42
C ARG A 161 3.12 9.48 -9.14
N GLU A 162 4.27 10.15 -9.09
CA GLU A 162 4.71 10.93 -7.91
C GLU A 162 3.69 12.03 -7.54
N GLU A 163 3.12 12.70 -8.54
CA GLU A 163 2.11 13.72 -8.31
C GLU A 163 0.82 13.15 -7.70
N ILE A 164 0.37 11.96 -8.13
CA ILE A 164 -0.79 11.28 -7.51
C ILE A 164 -0.46 10.83 -6.08
N ILE A 165 0.71 10.24 -5.86
CA ILE A 165 1.17 9.82 -4.52
C ILE A 165 1.17 11.00 -3.56
N GLU A 166 1.64 12.17 -3.98
CA GLU A 166 1.63 13.37 -3.14
C GLU A 166 0.21 13.87 -2.85
N ILE A 167 -0.71 13.78 -3.82
CA ILE A 167 -2.12 14.08 -3.59
C ILE A 167 -2.70 13.14 -2.52
N LEU A 168 -2.49 11.82 -2.65
CA LEU A 168 -3.00 10.83 -1.68
C LEU A 168 -2.40 11.05 -0.28
N ARG A 169 -1.10 11.32 -0.19
CA ARG A 169 -0.42 11.66 1.08
C ARG A 169 -1.08 12.88 1.76
N ASN A 170 -1.35 13.92 1.00
CA ASN A 170 -1.97 15.14 1.53
C ASN A 170 -3.42 14.92 1.95
N LEU A 171 -4.18 14.12 1.22
CA LEU A 171 -5.53 13.70 1.59
C LEU A 171 -5.54 12.90 2.90
N GLY A 172 -4.57 12.01 3.09
CA GLY A 172 -4.41 11.20 4.31
C GLY A 172 -4.23 12.02 5.59
N LYS A 173 -3.82 13.30 5.50
CA LYS A 173 -3.71 14.19 6.67
C LYS A 173 -5.07 14.56 7.26
N THR A 174 -6.15 14.49 6.49
CA THR A 174 -7.49 14.95 6.90
C THR A 174 -8.60 13.94 6.69
N LYS A 175 -8.33 12.85 6.00
CA LYS A 175 -9.29 11.80 5.64
C LYS A 175 -8.66 10.43 5.78
N LEU A 176 -9.49 9.40 5.84
CA LEU A 176 -9.01 8.03 5.66
C LEU A 176 -8.94 7.70 4.17
N VAL A 177 -7.76 7.42 3.69
CA VAL A 177 -7.48 7.05 2.30
C VAL A 177 -7.08 5.59 2.23
N ILE A 178 -7.79 4.80 1.44
CA ILE A 178 -7.42 3.43 1.12
C ILE A 178 -7.09 3.38 -0.37
N PHE A 179 -5.91 2.93 -0.74
CA PHE A 179 -5.59 2.75 -2.16
C PHE A 179 -5.06 1.35 -2.44
N SER A 180 -5.58 0.75 -3.51
CA SER A 180 -5.06 -0.52 -3.99
C SER A 180 -3.82 -0.27 -4.84
N SER A 181 -2.82 -1.14 -4.69
CA SER A 181 -1.65 -1.14 -5.55
C SER A 181 -1.02 -2.52 -5.64
N HIS A 182 -0.39 -2.81 -6.78
CA HIS A 182 0.56 -3.90 -6.93
C HIS A 182 2.01 -3.38 -6.93
N ILE A 183 2.19 -2.05 -6.84
CA ILE A 183 3.50 -1.37 -6.80
C ILE A 183 3.82 -1.04 -5.35
N LEU A 184 4.64 -1.88 -4.74
CA LEU A 184 4.95 -1.80 -3.31
C LEU A 184 5.69 -0.51 -2.93
N ASN A 185 6.54 0.01 -3.81
CA ASN A 185 7.24 1.27 -3.60
C ASN A 185 6.27 2.47 -3.42
N ASP A 186 5.13 2.49 -4.13
CA ASP A 186 4.10 3.52 -3.93
C ASP A 186 3.48 3.43 -2.54
N VAL A 187 3.25 2.20 -2.07
CA VAL A 187 2.68 1.92 -0.74
C VAL A 187 3.66 2.32 0.37
N GLU A 188 4.91 1.93 0.24
CA GLU A 188 5.98 2.23 1.22
C GLU A 188 6.15 3.74 1.46
N LYS A 189 5.98 4.53 0.39
CA LYS A 189 6.12 5.99 0.46
C LYS A 189 5.09 6.69 1.34
N ILE A 190 3.85 6.18 1.41
CA ILE A 190 2.74 6.94 2.01
C ILE A 190 1.85 6.17 2.98
N ALA A 191 1.86 4.83 2.95
CA ALA A 191 0.97 4.05 3.79
C ALA A 191 1.48 3.91 5.22
N ASN A 192 0.57 4.07 6.19
CA ASN A 192 0.84 3.80 7.59
C ASN A 192 0.49 2.36 7.96
N ARG A 193 -0.60 1.84 7.37
CA ARG A 193 -1.12 0.48 7.53
C ARG A 193 -1.19 -0.19 6.18
N ILE A 194 -0.93 -1.48 6.16
CA ILE A 194 -1.00 -2.30 4.94
C ILE A 194 -1.94 -3.49 5.16
N ILE A 195 -2.80 -3.72 4.19
CA ILE A 195 -3.66 -4.90 4.13
C ILE A 195 -3.23 -5.71 2.92
N VAL A 196 -2.76 -6.94 3.14
CA VAL A 196 -2.32 -7.81 2.06
C VAL A 196 -3.40 -8.82 1.73
N ILE A 197 -3.79 -8.85 0.46
CA ILE A 197 -4.75 -9.82 -0.09
C ILE A 197 -3.99 -10.80 -1.00
N HIS A 198 -4.18 -12.09 -0.76
CA HIS A 198 -3.66 -13.15 -1.60
C HIS A 198 -4.75 -14.20 -1.86
N LYS A 199 -5.03 -14.47 -3.14
CA LYS A 199 -6.07 -15.46 -3.57
C LYS A 199 -7.41 -15.29 -2.84
N GLY A 200 -7.84 -14.03 -2.65
CA GLY A 200 -9.11 -13.68 -2.00
C GLY A 200 -9.08 -13.70 -0.46
N LYS A 201 -7.96 -14.01 0.16
CA LYS A 201 -7.80 -14.04 1.62
C LYS A 201 -6.96 -12.86 2.10
N LYS A 202 -7.31 -12.32 3.25
CA LYS A 202 -6.46 -11.36 3.97
C LYS A 202 -5.38 -12.13 4.70
N ILE A 203 -4.13 -11.95 4.31
CA ILE A 203 -2.98 -12.65 4.91
C ILE A 203 -2.16 -11.76 5.84
N PHE A 204 -2.34 -10.44 5.78
CA PHE A 204 -1.72 -9.47 6.68
C PHE A 204 -2.60 -8.23 6.83
N ASP A 205 -2.59 -7.61 8.01
CA ASP A 205 -3.34 -6.38 8.29
C ASP A 205 -2.74 -5.71 9.52
N ASP A 206 -1.76 -4.85 9.35
CA ASP A 206 -1.07 -4.16 10.42
C ASP A 206 -0.28 -2.94 9.90
N ASN A 207 0.43 -2.25 10.78
CA ASN A 207 1.40 -1.23 10.43
C ASN A 207 2.45 -1.79 9.48
N ILE A 208 2.83 -1.00 8.47
CA ILE A 208 3.83 -1.41 7.46
C ILE A 208 5.18 -1.79 8.11
N LEU A 209 5.56 -1.13 9.20
CA LEU A 209 6.79 -1.45 9.93
C LEU A 209 6.77 -2.87 10.50
N ASN A 210 5.62 -3.37 10.94
CA ASN A 210 5.49 -4.72 11.45
C ASN A 210 5.73 -5.77 10.35
N LEU A 211 5.35 -5.49 9.11
CA LEU A 211 5.68 -6.38 7.99
C LEU A 211 7.18 -6.42 7.70
N LEU A 212 7.89 -5.30 7.85
CA LEU A 212 9.33 -5.22 7.65
C LEU A 212 10.11 -5.90 8.78
N ILE A 213 9.63 -5.81 10.03
CA ILE A 213 10.29 -6.40 11.22
C ILE A 213 10.15 -7.93 11.26
N HIS A 214 9.07 -8.49 10.73
CA HIS A 214 8.83 -9.95 10.73
C HIS A 214 9.80 -10.75 9.84
N ASN A 215 10.64 -10.09 9.10
CA ASN A 215 11.75 -10.73 8.39
C ASN A 215 13.02 -10.52 9.21
N ASP A 216 13.72 -11.59 9.55
CA ASP A 216 14.98 -11.53 10.29
C ASP A 216 15.93 -10.52 9.64
N PRO A 217 16.29 -9.45 10.35
CA PRO A 217 17.19 -8.45 9.79
C PRO A 217 18.53 -9.10 9.50
N LYS A 218 18.96 -8.97 8.26
CA LYS A 218 20.30 -9.41 7.88
C LYS A 218 21.30 -8.29 8.16
N ILE A 219 22.44 -8.65 8.74
CA ILE A 219 23.56 -7.73 8.95
C ILE A 219 24.61 -8.04 7.91
N LEU A 220 24.97 -7.05 7.09
CA LEU A 220 26.04 -7.12 6.11
C LEU A 220 27.28 -6.50 6.69
N VAL A 221 28.37 -7.23 6.70
CA VAL A 221 29.67 -6.76 7.19
C VAL A 221 30.70 -6.87 6.09
N THR A 222 31.16 -5.73 5.60
CA THR A 222 32.23 -5.66 4.61
C THR A 222 33.58 -5.45 5.29
N LEU A 223 34.55 -6.27 4.94
CA LEU A 223 35.92 -6.27 5.51
C LEU A 223 36.95 -5.93 4.44
N ASN A 224 37.99 -5.20 4.81
CA ASN A 224 39.08 -4.82 3.90
C ASN A 224 40.24 -5.82 3.87
N ARG A 225 40.25 -6.83 4.78
CA ARG A 225 41.32 -7.81 4.93
C ARG A 225 40.77 -9.21 5.12
N GLU A 226 41.27 -10.14 4.35
CA GLU A 226 40.94 -11.57 4.44
C GLU A 226 41.29 -12.18 5.81
N SER A 227 42.35 -11.69 6.47
CA SER A 227 42.70 -12.12 7.83
C SER A 227 41.65 -11.76 8.88
N SER A 228 40.99 -10.62 8.74
CA SER A 228 39.88 -10.21 9.63
C SER A 228 38.63 -11.01 9.38
N LEU A 229 38.36 -11.38 8.13
CA LEU A 229 37.26 -12.25 7.71
C LEU A 229 37.40 -13.66 8.33
N ASN A 230 38.60 -14.25 8.28
CA ASN A 230 38.88 -15.57 8.86
C ASN A 230 38.71 -15.57 10.39
N LYS A 231 39.22 -14.55 11.08
CA LYS A 231 39.04 -14.39 12.54
C LYS A 231 37.58 -14.21 12.94
N LEU A 232 36.79 -13.50 12.14
CA LEU A 232 35.37 -13.34 12.40
C LEU A 232 34.62 -14.65 12.16
N LYS A 233 34.95 -15.41 11.11
CA LYS A 233 34.40 -16.73 10.85
C LYS A 233 34.68 -17.71 11.99
N GLU A 234 35.91 -17.78 12.47
CA GLU A 234 36.29 -18.67 13.59
C GLU A 234 35.47 -18.42 14.86
N ARG A 235 35.14 -17.16 15.16
CA ARG A 235 34.28 -16.82 16.32
C ARG A 235 32.80 -17.15 16.14
N LEU A 236 32.38 -17.36 14.91
CA LEU A 236 30.99 -17.57 14.54
C LEU A 236 30.66 -19.03 14.16
N VAL A 237 31.69 -19.91 14.14
CA VAL A 237 31.54 -21.34 13.79
C VAL A 237 30.42 -22.03 14.59
N ASP A 238 30.27 -21.66 15.87
CA ASP A 238 29.22 -22.25 16.72
C ASP A 238 27.82 -21.67 16.49
N LYS A 239 27.68 -20.57 15.74
CA LYS A 239 26.41 -19.85 15.61
C LYS A 239 25.71 -20.04 14.24
N LYS A 240 26.17 -20.89 13.32
CA LYS A 240 25.52 -21.26 12.03
C LYS A 240 24.65 -20.18 11.33
N CYS A 241 24.89 -18.88 11.58
CA CYS A 241 24.01 -17.79 11.20
C CYS A 241 24.63 -16.84 10.16
N PHE A 242 25.62 -17.28 9.40
CA PHE A 242 26.25 -16.44 8.39
C PHE A 242 26.49 -17.16 7.07
N CYS A 243 26.45 -16.42 5.98
CA CYS A 243 26.90 -16.87 4.66
C CYS A 243 27.87 -15.85 4.05
N LEU A 244 28.71 -16.32 3.15
CA LEU A 244 29.57 -15.45 2.33
C LEU A 244 28.74 -14.94 1.16
N GLN A 245 28.63 -13.63 1.01
CA GLN A 245 27.94 -13.03 -0.12
C GLN A 245 28.91 -12.74 -1.27
N ASP A 246 30.15 -12.34 -0.94
CA ASP A 246 31.27 -12.19 -1.86
C ASP A 246 32.60 -12.36 -1.10
N ASN A 247 33.75 -12.14 -1.77
CA ASN A 247 35.07 -12.36 -1.20
C ASN A 247 35.35 -11.55 0.08
N ASN A 248 34.62 -10.47 0.34
CA ASN A 248 34.88 -9.54 1.44
C ASN A 248 33.66 -9.22 2.30
N THR A 249 32.46 -9.73 1.97
CA THR A 249 31.21 -9.41 2.66
C THR A 249 30.61 -10.65 3.28
N LEU A 250 30.37 -10.62 4.58
CA LEU A 250 29.62 -11.61 5.35
C LEU A 250 28.21 -11.11 5.60
N GLN A 251 27.25 -11.99 5.37
CA GLN A 251 25.85 -11.78 5.71
C GLN A 251 25.47 -12.61 6.92
N PHE A 252 24.88 -11.99 7.91
CA PHE A 252 24.39 -12.62 9.14
C PHE A 252 22.86 -12.59 9.15
N SER A 253 22.22 -13.70 9.53
CA SER A 253 20.78 -13.86 9.70
C SER A 253 20.49 -14.36 11.11
N GLY A 254 19.36 -13.90 11.71
CA GLY A 254 18.93 -14.36 13.03
C GLY A 254 19.80 -13.88 14.20
N LEU A 255 20.62 -12.86 14.02
CA LEU A 255 21.44 -12.26 15.05
C LEU A 255 21.04 -10.80 15.27
N GLU A 256 20.73 -10.44 16.50
CA GLU A 256 20.50 -9.03 16.84
C GLU A 256 21.80 -8.23 16.70
N LEU A 257 21.67 -6.96 16.28
CA LEU A 257 22.83 -6.08 16.09
C LEU A 257 23.69 -5.96 17.36
N TYR A 258 23.06 -5.94 18.54
CA TYR A 258 23.75 -5.88 19.83
C TYR A 258 24.61 -7.13 20.04
N ASP A 259 24.06 -8.32 19.79
CA ASP A 259 24.78 -9.58 19.93
C ASP A 259 25.95 -9.66 18.93
N PHE A 260 25.73 -9.21 17.68
CA PHE A 260 26.78 -9.11 16.69
C PHE A 260 27.91 -8.17 17.16
N LEU A 261 27.58 -6.96 17.63
CA LEU A 261 28.56 -5.98 18.11
C LEU A 261 29.37 -6.52 19.30
N SER A 262 28.77 -7.36 20.14
CA SER A 262 29.46 -7.99 21.28
C SER A 262 30.57 -8.97 20.88
N LEU A 263 30.53 -9.48 19.63
CA LEU A 263 31.53 -10.39 19.08
C LEU A 263 32.76 -9.68 18.54
N LEU A 264 32.68 -8.38 18.35
CA LEU A 264 33.75 -7.58 17.77
C LEU A 264 34.85 -7.28 18.81
N ASN A 265 36.09 -7.40 18.37
CA ASN A 265 37.25 -6.95 19.13
C ASN A 265 38.06 -5.94 18.28
N LYS A 266 39.09 -5.33 18.88
CA LYS A 266 39.93 -4.31 18.20
C LYS A 266 40.56 -4.80 16.88
N ASP A 267 40.95 -6.06 16.82
CA ASP A 267 41.57 -6.65 15.63
C ASP A 267 40.59 -6.82 14.47
N ILE A 268 39.37 -7.24 14.78
CA ILE A 268 38.28 -7.39 13.80
C ILE A 268 37.79 -6.01 13.37
N CYS A 269 37.55 -5.11 14.34
CA CYS A 269 37.13 -3.74 14.06
C CYS A 269 38.04 -2.99 13.11
N SER A 270 39.39 -3.20 13.23
CA SER A 270 40.37 -2.56 12.33
C SER A 270 40.23 -2.99 10.86
N GLY A 271 39.57 -4.10 10.60
CA GLY A 271 39.33 -4.63 9.26
C GLY A 271 37.94 -4.34 8.70
N ILE A 272 37.04 -3.78 9.50
CA ILE A 272 35.67 -3.49 9.06
C ILE A 272 35.66 -2.21 8.23
N VAL A 273 35.08 -2.29 7.04
CA VAL A 273 34.83 -1.15 6.14
C VAL A 273 33.44 -0.59 6.38
N SER A 274 32.41 -1.48 6.43
CA SER A 274 31.05 -1.10 6.74
C SER A 274 30.32 -2.19 7.52
N ILE A 275 29.35 -1.78 8.33
CA ILE A 275 28.33 -2.63 8.92
C ILE A 275 27.00 -2.02 8.47
N GLU A 276 26.28 -2.76 7.68
CA GLU A 276 25.00 -2.34 7.13
C GLU A 276 23.93 -3.30 7.62
N ARG A 277 22.80 -2.76 8.06
CA ARG A 277 21.60 -3.56 8.26
C ARG A 277 20.94 -3.64 6.90
N ASP A 278 20.91 -4.85 6.31
CA ASP A 278 20.13 -5.08 5.10
C ASP A 278 18.66 -4.77 5.43
N GLN A 279 18.21 -3.61 4.97
CA GLN A 279 16.81 -3.25 5.09
C GLN A 279 16.08 -4.09 4.06
N ILE A 280 15.46 -5.17 4.55
CA ILE A 280 14.59 -5.98 3.71
C ILE A 280 13.54 -5.04 3.11
N SER A 281 13.53 -4.93 1.80
CA SER A 281 12.56 -4.09 1.11
C SER A 281 11.13 -4.61 1.34
N LEU A 282 10.15 -3.74 1.17
CA LEU A 282 8.75 -4.15 1.25
C LEU A 282 8.44 -5.26 0.23
N GLU A 283 9.11 -5.24 -0.94
CA GLU A 283 9.00 -6.27 -1.97
C GLU A 283 9.43 -7.64 -1.46
N GLN A 284 10.56 -7.72 -0.79
CA GLN A 284 11.06 -8.98 -0.22
C GLN A 284 10.16 -9.46 0.91
N SER A 285 9.75 -8.56 1.80
CA SER A 285 8.83 -8.87 2.91
C SER A 285 7.50 -9.41 2.39
N PHE A 286 6.98 -8.80 1.33
CA PHE A 286 5.76 -9.24 0.67
C PHE A 286 5.94 -10.62 0.00
N ALA A 287 7.05 -10.84 -0.71
CA ALA A 287 7.35 -12.14 -1.34
C ALA A 287 7.42 -13.25 -0.29
N ASN A 288 8.17 -13.04 0.80
CA ASN A 288 8.28 -13.99 1.91
C ASN A 288 6.91 -14.29 2.56
N LEU A 289 6.06 -13.25 2.71
CA LEU A 289 4.71 -13.43 3.25
C LEU A 289 3.85 -14.32 2.34
N ILE A 290 3.90 -14.12 1.04
CA ILE A 290 3.19 -14.95 0.05
C ILE A 290 3.67 -16.38 0.11
N GLU A 291 4.99 -16.62 0.07
CA GLU A 291 5.58 -17.96 0.12
C GLU A 291 5.20 -18.73 1.38
N ARG A 292 5.27 -18.09 2.55
CA ARG A 292 4.83 -18.70 3.82
C ARG A 292 3.35 -19.11 3.81
N ASN A 293 2.50 -18.35 3.11
CA ASN A 293 1.08 -18.68 2.98
C ASN A 293 0.80 -19.79 1.94
N GLU A 294 1.63 -19.91 0.91
CA GLU A 294 1.50 -20.96 -0.10
C GLU A 294 2.07 -22.31 0.37
N TYR A 295 3.14 -22.27 1.16
CA TYR A 295 3.86 -23.45 1.63
C TYR A 295 3.99 -23.47 3.17
N PRO A 296 2.90 -23.57 3.93
CA PRO A 296 2.92 -23.46 5.40
C PRO A 296 3.73 -24.57 6.09
N ASN A 297 4.08 -25.66 5.39
CA ASN A 297 4.83 -26.81 5.92
C ASN A 297 6.31 -26.83 5.50
N VAL A 298 6.79 -25.85 4.75
CA VAL A 298 8.21 -25.72 4.46
C VAL A 298 8.83 -24.92 5.61
N SER A 299 9.34 -25.62 6.62
CA SER A 299 10.24 -24.98 7.58
C SER A 299 11.49 -24.57 6.80
N TYR A 300 11.67 -23.28 6.53
CA TYR A 300 12.98 -22.75 6.14
C TYR A 300 13.91 -22.95 7.36
N ARG A 301 14.46 -24.19 7.45
CA ARG A 301 15.70 -24.44 8.15
C ARG A 301 16.76 -24.18 7.09
N ASP A 302 17.42 -23.03 7.21
CA ASP A 302 18.88 -22.91 7.01
C ASP A 302 19.25 -21.42 6.94
#